data_bda404d7bcb60fdd8ffac8344a32d8d5
#
_entry.id   bda404d7bcb60fdd8ffac8344a32d8d5
#
_cell.length_a   1.000
_cell.length_b   1.000
_cell.length_c   1.000
_cell.angle_alpha   90.00
_cell.angle_beta   90.00
_cell.angle_gamma   90.00
#
_symmetry.space_group_name_H-M   'P 1'
#
loop_
_entity.id
_entity.type
_entity.pdbx_description
1 polymer ?
#
loop_
_entity_poly.entity_id
_entity_poly.type
_entity_poly.pdbx_seq_one_letter_code
_entity_poly.pdbx_strand_id
1 'polypeptide(L)'
;IGSGLVGSEMCIRDRTALARGIPILSALGTGNKLDPSQLQITDISKTYGCPLARVMRKELKARGILHTRVLFSPELPAATEQKETPPPGRRSVPASLTWVPGCGGLMMGGEAVLDLARRAKEEVK
;
A
#
# COMPACT_ATOMS: atom_id res chain seq x y z
N ILE A 1 -6.63 -4.17 17.19
CA ILE A 1 -6.99 -4.65 15.86
C ILE A 1 -5.76 -5.25 15.22
N GLY A 2 -5.81 -6.51 14.91
CA GLY A 2 -4.69 -7.22 14.29
C GLY A 2 -4.48 -6.83 12.83
N SER A 3 -3.28 -7.11 12.31
CA SER A 3 -2.92 -6.83 10.92
C SER A 3 -3.87 -7.49 9.90
N GLY A 4 -4.47 -8.63 10.25
CA GLY A 4 -5.44 -9.32 9.39
C GLY A 4 -6.72 -8.53 9.16
N LEU A 5 -7.17 -7.76 10.17
CA LEU A 5 -8.37 -6.94 10.04
C LEU A 5 -8.13 -5.75 9.10
N VAL A 6 -6.99 -5.09 9.23
CA VAL A 6 -6.59 -4.00 8.34
C VAL A 6 -6.47 -4.50 6.90
N GLY A 7 -5.83 -5.64 6.71
CA GLY A 7 -5.70 -6.26 5.39
C GLY A 7 -7.06 -6.61 4.78
N SER A 8 -7.99 -7.13 5.59
CA SER A 8 -9.33 -7.48 5.14
C SER A 8 -10.12 -6.26 4.69
N GLU A 9 -10.05 -5.14 5.42
CA GLU A 9 -10.73 -3.90 5.04
C GLU A 9 -10.18 -3.34 3.72
N MET A 10 -8.86 -3.31 3.56
CA MET A 10 -8.23 -2.86 2.33
C MET A 10 -8.65 -3.74 1.15
N CYS A 11 -8.69 -5.05 1.33
CA CYS A 11 -9.10 -6.00 0.30
C CYS A 11 -10.55 -5.82 -0.10
N ILE A 12 -11.44 -5.54 0.84
CA ILE A 12 -12.86 -5.28 0.55
C ILE A 12 -13.00 -4.01 -0.29
N ARG A 13 -12.28 -2.95 0.05
CA ARG A 13 -12.29 -1.70 -0.71
C ARG A 13 -11.76 -1.91 -2.13
N ASP A 14 -10.63 -2.60 -2.27
CA ASP A 14 -10.04 -2.89 -3.56
C ASP A 14 -10.98 -3.72 -4.43
N ARG A 15 -11.55 -4.77 -3.86
CA ARG A 15 -12.52 -5.63 -4.56
C ARG A 15 -13.75 -4.84 -5.03
N THR A 16 -14.31 -4.01 -4.16
CA THR A 16 -15.48 -3.21 -4.48
C THR A 16 -15.18 -2.21 -5.60
N ALA A 17 -14.04 -1.52 -5.52
CA ALA A 17 -13.64 -0.57 -6.55
C ALA A 17 -13.43 -1.27 -7.90
N LEU A 18 -12.71 -2.38 -7.92
CA LEU A 18 -12.44 -3.13 -9.15
C LEU A 18 -13.72 -3.69 -9.77
N ALA A 19 -14.65 -4.20 -8.95
CA ALA A 19 -15.92 -4.72 -9.44
C ALA A 19 -16.79 -3.64 -10.07
N ARG A 20 -16.65 -2.38 -9.64
CA ARG A 20 -17.39 -1.24 -10.17
C ARG A 20 -16.65 -0.48 -11.27
N GLY A 21 -15.48 -0.96 -11.67
CA GLY A 21 -14.66 -0.27 -12.66
C GLY A 21 -14.07 1.05 -12.17
N ILE A 22 -13.96 1.24 -10.86
CA ILE A 22 -13.40 2.45 -10.28
C ILE A 22 -11.89 2.27 -10.12
N PRO A 23 -11.07 3.18 -10.68
CA PRO A 23 -9.63 3.11 -10.48
C PRO A 23 -9.27 3.24 -9.00
N ILE A 24 -8.34 2.41 -8.54
CA ILE A 24 -7.89 2.44 -7.15
C ILE A 24 -6.37 2.34 -7.07
N LEU A 25 -5.79 3.06 -6.14
CA LEU A 25 -4.37 3.02 -5.82
C LEU A 25 -4.26 2.94 -4.30
N SER A 26 -3.66 1.88 -3.81
CA SER A 26 -3.57 1.63 -2.37
C SER A 26 -2.13 1.76 -1.89
N ALA A 27 -1.95 2.42 -0.74
CA ALA A 27 -0.64 2.52 -0.10
C ALA A 27 -0.44 1.35 0.87
N LEU A 28 0.70 0.67 0.75
CA LEU A 28 1.08 -0.37 1.68
C LEU A 28 1.95 0.19 2.81
N GLY A 29 2.48 -0.66 3.69
CA GLY A 29 3.15 -0.22 4.89
C GLY A 29 4.41 0.61 4.65
N THR A 30 4.54 1.72 5.35
CA THR A 30 5.73 2.57 5.37
C THR A 30 6.40 2.62 6.75
N GLY A 31 5.92 1.80 7.70
CA GLY A 31 6.49 1.74 9.04
C GLY A 31 7.92 1.23 9.05
N ASN A 32 8.74 1.81 9.94
CA ASN A 32 10.14 1.46 10.13
C ASN A 32 11.01 1.61 8.87
N LYS A 33 10.63 2.49 7.94
CA LYS A 33 11.38 2.77 6.72
C LYS A 33 11.98 4.17 6.76
N LEU A 34 13.18 4.31 6.21
CA LEU A 34 13.97 5.53 6.29
C LEU A 34 14.16 6.21 4.93
N ASP A 35 14.15 5.43 3.85
CA ASP A 35 14.54 5.91 2.53
C ASP A 35 13.32 6.06 1.61
N PRO A 36 12.82 7.30 1.40
CA PRO A 36 11.69 7.52 0.52
C PRO A 36 11.99 7.27 -0.95
N SER A 37 13.26 7.22 -1.35
CA SER A 37 13.63 6.96 -2.75
C SER A 37 13.33 5.53 -3.18
N GLN A 38 13.07 4.62 -2.24
CA GLN A 38 12.70 3.25 -2.54
C GLN A 38 11.20 3.05 -2.73
N LEU A 39 10.39 4.09 -2.54
CA LEU A 39 8.96 4.01 -2.78
C LEU A 39 8.68 3.81 -4.27
N GLN A 40 7.76 2.88 -4.58
CA GLN A 40 7.40 2.52 -5.95
C GLN A 40 5.90 2.36 -6.08
N ILE A 41 5.36 2.76 -7.23
CA ILE A 41 3.99 2.46 -7.61
C ILE A 41 4.03 1.37 -8.67
N THR A 42 3.43 0.23 -8.38
CA THR A 42 3.48 -0.94 -9.26
C THR A 42 2.27 -1.84 -9.01
N ASP A 43 2.18 -2.94 -9.78
CA ASP A 43 1.16 -3.96 -9.53
C ASP A 43 1.51 -4.76 -8.27
N ILE A 44 0.49 -5.20 -7.54
CA ILE A 44 0.68 -5.96 -6.29
C ILE A 44 1.45 -7.26 -6.52
N SER A 45 1.33 -7.87 -7.69
CA SER A 45 2.05 -9.09 -8.01
C SER A 45 3.58 -8.91 -8.07
N LYS A 46 4.04 -7.68 -8.24
CA LYS A 46 5.46 -7.33 -8.33
C LYS A 46 6.05 -6.85 -7.01
N THR A 47 5.27 -6.84 -5.94
CA THR A 47 5.74 -6.37 -4.64
C THR A 47 6.58 -7.43 -3.93
N TYR A 48 7.54 -6.95 -3.14
CA TYR A 48 8.42 -7.81 -2.33
C TYR A 48 8.91 -7.02 -1.11
N GLY A 49 9.41 -7.71 -0.09
CA GLY A 49 10.03 -7.09 1.06
C GLY A 49 9.08 -6.36 2.01
N CYS A 50 7.77 -6.38 1.76
CA CYS A 50 6.79 -5.70 2.59
C CYS A 50 5.81 -6.71 3.19
N PRO A 51 5.76 -6.85 4.52
CA PRO A 51 4.83 -7.80 5.16
C PRO A 51 3.36 -7.53 4.85
N LEU A 52 2.95 -6.26 4.81
CA LEU A 52 1.58 -5.92 4.47
C LEU A 52 1.24 -6.28 3.02
N ALA A 53 2.18 -6.07 2.09
CA ALA A 53 1.98 -6.47 0.70
C ALA A 53 1.77 -7.99 0.58
N ARG A 54 2.51 -8.76 1.36
CA ARG A 54 2.36 -10.22 1.38
C ARG A 54 0.97 -10.63 1.84
N VAL A 55 0.47 -10.03 2.90
CA VAL A 55 -0.88 -10.29 3.41
C VAL A 55 -1.92 -9.88 2.37
N MET A 56 -1.77 -8.69 1.77
CA MET A 56 -2.68 -8.20 0.74
C MET A 56 -2.72 -9.12 -0.48
N ARG A 57 -1.57 -9.60 -0.95
CA ARG A 57 -1.53 -10.54 -2.09
C ARG A 57 -2.34 -11.80 -1.79
N LYS A 58 -2.16 -12.35 -0.58
CA LYS A 58 -2.86 -13.56 -0.15
C LYS A 58 -4.37 -13.34 -0.09
N GLU A 59 -4.79 -12.26 0.55
CA GLU A 59 -6.21 -11.95 0.74
C GLU A 59 -6.92 -11.62 -0.59
N LEU A 60 -6.26 -10.85 -1.45
CA LEU A 60 -6.82 -10.52 -2.76
C LEU A 60 -6.91 -11.74 -3.66
N LYS A 61 -5.90 -12.61 -3.63
CA LYS A 61 -5.91 -13.85 -4.38
C LYS A 61 -7.06 -14.76 -3.96
N ALA A 62 -7.34 -14.83 -2.65
CA ALA A 62 -8.47 -15.59 -2.13
C ALA A 62 -9.81 -15.05 -2.64
N ARG A 63 -9.88 -13.79 -3.04
CA ARG A 63 -11.06 -13.13 -3.61
C ARG A 63 -11.04 -13.06 -5.13
N GLY A 64 -10.11 -13.75 -5.77
CA GLY A 64 -10.01 -13.80 -7.23
C GLY A 64 -9.32 -12.59 -7.87
N ILE A 65 -8.61 -11.77 -7.08
CA ILE A 65 -7.92 -10.58 -7.56
C ILE A 65 -6.41 -10.82 -7.52
N LEU A 66 -5.78 -10.85 -8.69
CA LEU A 66 -4.34 -11.06 -8.83
C LEU A 66 -3.58 -9.75 -9.10
N HIS A 67 -4.28 -8.72 -9.56
CA HIS A 67 -3.65 -7.47 -10.00
C HIS A 67 -4.40 -6.27 -9.44
N THR A 68 -3.65 -5.35 -8.83
CA THR A 68 -4.14 -4.04 -8.42
C THR A 68 -2.93 -3.13 -8.22
N ARG A 69 -3.12 -1.84 -8.42
CA ARG A 69 -2.03 -0.87 -8.33
C ARG A 69 -1.80 -0.46 -6.88
N VAL A 70 -0.54 -0.49 -6.44
CA VAL A 70 -0.17 -0.18 -5.06
C VAL A 70 1.10 0.67 -5.00
N LEU A 71 1.21 1.45 -3.92
CA LEU A 71 2.46 2.09 -3.51
C LEU A 71 3.10 1.20 -2.44
N PHE A 72 4.36 0.82 -2.65
CA PHE A 72 5.10 0.04 -1.66
C PHE A 72 6.58 0.43 -1.63
N SER A 73 7.28 -0.04 -0.61
CA SER A 73 8.73 0.09 -0.53
C SER A 73 9.34 -1.27 -0.22
N PRO A 74 10.35 -1.72 -1.00
CA PRO A 74 11.08 -2.95 -0.71
C PRO A 74 12.12 -2.79 0.40
N GLU A 75 12.29 -1.58 0.92
CA GLU A 75 13.25 -1.32 1.99
C GLU A 75 13.01 -2.25 3.18
N LEU A 76 14.09 -2.84 3.71
CA LEU A 76 14.01 -3.63 4.93
C LEU A 76 13.68 -2.70 6.10
N PRO A 77 12.73 -3.10 6.97
CA PRO A 77 12.38 -2.27 8.11
C PRO A 77 13.59 -1.99 8.99
N ALA A 78 13.77 -0.72 9.38
CA ALA A 78 14.83 -0.33 10.27
C ALA A 78 14.60 -0.94 11.67
N ALA A 79 15.67 -1.37 12.32
CA ALA A 79 15.59 -1.81 13.70
C ALA A 79 15.30 -0.60 14.59
N THR A 80 14.23 -0.66 15.37
CA THR A 80 13.86 0.39 16.30
C THR A 80 13.81 -0.16 17.71
N GLU A 81 14.21 0.69 18.69
CA GLU A 81 14.09 0.32 20.08
C GLU A 81 12.61 0.32 20.48
N GLN A 82 12.19 -0.78 21.07
CA GLN A 82 10.81 -0.95 21.48
C GLN A 82 10.59 -0.27 22.83
N LYS A 83 9.94 0.89 22.86
CA LYS A 83 9.65 1.63 24.10
C LYS A 83 8.32 1.30 24.71
N GLU A 84 7.42 0.71 23.94
CA GLU A 84 6.10 0.33 24.39
C GLU A 84 5.84 -1.16 24.14
N THR A 85 5.01 -1.77 25.00
CA THR A 85 4.60 -3.14 24.79
C THR A 85 3.67 -3.21 23.57
N PRO A 86 3.94 -4.06 22.58
CA PRO A 86 3.05 -4.20 21.44
C PRO A 86 1.65 -4.64 21.86
N PRO A 87 0.59 -4.15 21.20
CA PRO A 87 -0.75 -4.65 21.44
C PRO A 87 -0.85 -6.16 21.16
N PRO A 88 -1.79 -6.89 21.79
CA PRO A 88 -1.98 -8.30 21.49
C PRO A 88 -2.17 -8.54 19.99
N GLY A 89 -1.51 -9.55 19.45
CA GLY A 89 -1.55 -9.89 18.03
C GLY A 89 -0.53 -9.18 17.16
N ARG A 90 0.31 -8.31 17.73
CA ARG A 90 1.39 -7.62 17.00
C ARG A 90 2.74 -8.01 17.58
N ARG A 91 3.74 -8.16 16.71
CA ARG A 91 5.11 -8.45 17.12
C ARG A 91 5.86 -7.20 17.60
N SER A 92 5.49 -6.03 17.11
CA SER A 92 6.15 -4.77 17.42
C SER A 92 5.21 -3.60 17.20
N VAL A 93 5.51 -2.47 17.84
CA VAL A 93 4.85 -1.19 17.56
C VAL A 93 5.58 -0.57 16.36
N PRO A 94 4.90 -0.38 15.21
CA PRO A 94 5.55 0.24 14.07
C PRO A 94 5.85 1.72 14.33
N ALA A 95 6.99 2.16 13.85
CA ALA A 95 7.36 3.58 13.84
C ALA A 95 7.38 4.07 12.40
N SER A 96 7.09 5.36 12.19
CA SER A 96 7.21 5.95 10.88
C SER A 96 7.83 7.34 10.97
N LEU A 97 8.56 7.71 9.91
CA LEU A 97 9.13 9.04 9.75
C LEU A 97 8.26 9.85 8.80
N THR A 98 8.09 11.13 9.11
CA THR A 98 7.21 12.01 8.35
C THR A 98 7.50 12.01 6.85
N TRP A 99 8.78 11.96 6.47
CA TRP A 99 9.13 12.08 5.05
C TRP A 99 8.83 10.84 4.22
N VAL A 100 8.83 9.63 4.80
CA VAL A 100 8.50 8.43 4.01
C VAL A 100 7.01 8.39 3.65
N PRO A 101 6.06 8.44 4.60
CA PRO A 101 4.65 8.49 4.23
C PRO A 101 4.28 9.79 3.51
N GLY A 102 4.93 10.91 3.81
CA GLY A 102 4.71 12.17 3.11
C GLY A 102 5.05 12.08 1.62
N CYS A 103 6.22 11.54 1.28
CA CYS A 103 6.61 11.31 -0.11
C CYS A 103 5.68 10.32 -0.78
N GLY A 104 5.27 9.26 -0.07
CA GLY A 104 4.31 8.28 -0.60
C GLY A 104 2.99 8.94 -0.98
N GLY A 105 2.46 9.79 -0.12
CA GLY A 105 1.23 10.53 -0.40
C GLY A 105 1.35 11.46 -1.60
N LEU A 106 2.47 12.16 -1.73
CA LEU A 106 2.73 13.02 -2.89
C LEU A 106 2.84 12.22 -4.18
N MET A 107 3.50 11.07 -4.15
CA MET A 107 3.59 10.17 -5.31
C MET A 107 2.21 9.68 -5.73
N MET A 108 1.38 9.25 -4.79
CA MET A 108 0.03 8.79 -5.07
C MET A 108 -0.84 9.90 -5.65
N GLY A 109 -0.76 11.10 -5.08
CA GLY A 109 -1.47 12.27 -5.57
C GLY A 109 -1.07 12.62 -7.00
N GLY A 110 0.23 12.63 -7.27
CA GLY A 110 0.77 12.87 -8.61
C GLY A 110 0.29 11.81 -9.62
N GLU A 111 0.33 10.54 -9.25
CA GLU A 111 -0.14 9.45 -10.11
C GLU A 111 -1.63 9.58 -10.42
N ALA A 112 -2.45 9.94 -9.42
CA ALA A 112 -3.88 10.15 -9.61
C ALA A 112 -4.16 11.30 -10.58
N VAL A 113 -3.46 12.43 -10.43
CA VAL A 113 -3.62 13.59 -11.31
C VAL A 113 -3.24 13.23 -12.74
N LEU A 114 -2.11 12.55 -12.94
CA LEU A 114 -1.65 12.15 -14.27
C LEU A 114 -2.61 11.14 -14.92
N ASP A 115 -3.15 10.23 -14.14
CA ASP A 115 -4.12 9.24 -14.62
C ASP A 115 -5.41 9.92 -15.08
N LEU A 116 -5.93 10.86 -14.29
CA LEU A 116 -7.11 11.63 -14.65
C LEU A 116 -6.89 12.49 -15.89
N ALA A 117 -5.71 13.10 -16.04
CA ALA A 117 -5.36 13.91 -17.20
C ALA A 117 -5.31 13.04 -18.47
N ARG A 118 -4.74 11.85 -18.38
CA ARG A 118 -4.70 10.90 -19.50
C ARG A 118 -6.10 10.46 -19.93
N ARG A 119 -6.97 10.18 -18.97
CA ARG A 119 -8.37 9.79 -19.23
C ARG A 119 -9.16 10.91 -19.88
N ALA A 120 -8.97 12.16 -19.43
CA ALA A 120 -9.61 13.32 -20.04
C ALA A 120 -9.21 13.49 -21.51
N LYS A 121 -7.93 13.24 -21.86
CA LYS A 121 -7.46 13.28 -23.25
C LYS A 121 -8.10 12.18 -24.10
N GLU A 122 -8.28 10.99 -23.55
CA GLU A 122 -8.93 9.88 -24.26
C GLU A 122 -10.39 10.17 -24.55
N GLU A 123 -11.10 10.81 -23.62
CA GLU A 123 -12.50 11.18 -23.80
C GLU A 123 -12.71 12.26 -24.87
N VAL A 124 -11.72 13.12 -25.11
CA VAL A 124 -11.79 14.17 -26.12
C VAL A 124 -11.52 13.65 -27.53
N LYS A 125 -10.92 12.48 -27.64
CA LYS A 125 -10.71 11.81 -28.92
C LYS A 125 -11.96 11.07 -29.36
#